data_7c207b69e1e9933a0fffa6affb4f36ff
#
_entry.id   7c207b69e1e9933a0fffa6affb4f36ff
#
_cell.length_a   1.000
_cell.length_b   1.000
_cell.length_c   1.000
_cell.angle_alpha   90.00
_cell.angle_beta   90.00
_cell.angle_gamma   90.00
#
_symmetry.space_group_name_H-M   'P 1'
#
loop_
_entity.id
_entity.type
_entity.pdbx_description
1 polymer ?
#
loop_
_entity_poly.entity_id
_entity_poly.type
_entity_poly.pdbx_seq_one_letter_code
_entity_poly.pdbx_strand_id
1 'polypeptide(L)'
;PPPGPPMPTLPTGNLTTPAHPSLGEIERLDPALDQLIAREVVIEQLADGFDWAEGPVWVQSAQGEGFVLFSDIPPNKIYKWSEANGLEDYLQPSGYTGTTLRAGEPGSNGLLLDAQGRLVLCQHGDRRIARLTTPLNAPQPIYQTVIGAYQGKRFNSPNDGCFDRQGNLYFTDPPYGLEKRLSDPAKELSFQ
;
A
#
# COMPACT_ATOMS: atom_id res chain seq x y z
N PRO A 1 0.33 -7.07 32.60
CA PRO A 1 0.82 -7.37 31.28
C PRO A 1 2.32 -7.55 31.31
N PRO A 2 2.94 -8.51 30.61
CA PRO A 2 4.37 -8.64 30.54
C PRO A 2 4.97 -7.40 29.86
N PRO A 3 6.22 -6.99 30.23
CA PRO A 3 6.89 -5.90 29.56
C PRO A 3 7.04 -6.21 28.07
N GLY A 4 6.75 -5.22 27.23
CA GLY A 4 6.93 -5.35 25.79
C GLY A 4 8.40 -5.64 25.42
N PRO A 5 8.66 -6.14 24.18
CA PRO A 5 10.02 -6.35 23.72
C PRO A 5 10.81 -5.04 23.78
N PRO A 6 12.14 -5.09 24.04
CA PRO A 6 12.96 -3.89 24.05
C PRO A 6 12.88 -3.18 22.71
N MET A 7 12.69 -1.86 22.76
CA MET A 7 12.68 -1.02 21.55
C MET A 7 14.03 -1.11 20.84
N PRO A 8 14.06 -1.17 19.50
CA PRO A 8 15.30 -1.10 18.76
C PRO A 8 16.00 0.24 19.05
N THR A 9 17.29 0.20 19.37
CA THR A 9 18.13 1.40 19.47
C THR A 9 18.22 2.05 18.09
N LEU A 10 17.83 3.32 18.01
CA LEU A 10 18.03 4.10 16.80
C LEU A 10 19.52 4.13 16.41
N PRO A 11 19.89 3.92 15.16
CA PRO A 11 21.29 4.03 14.74
C PRO A 11 21.77 5.47 14.96
N THR A 12 22.82 5.64 15.75
CA THR A 12 23.57 6.89 15.88
C THR A 12 24.50 7.02 14.67
N GLY A 13 23.93 7.26 13.50
CA GLY A 13 24.70 7.56 12.30
C GLY A 13 25.08 9.05 12.24
N ASN A 14 26.28 9.36 11.75
CA ASN A 14 26.63 10.72 11.33
C ASN A 14 25.61 11.16 10.28
N LEU A 15 24.93 12.30 10.57
CA LEU A 15 24.00 12.89 9.62
C LEU A 15 24.79 13.35 8.40
N THR A 16 24.72 12.59 7.34
CA THR A 16 25.09 13.01 6.00
C THR A 16 24.05 14.00 5.50
N THR A 17 24.45 14.92 4.62
CA THR A 17 23.51 15.74 3.84
C THR A 17 22.43 14.80 3.26
N PRO A 18 21.12 15.15 3.34
CA PRO A 18 20.07 14.35 2.76
C PRO A 18 20.38 13.98 1.32
N ALA A 19 20.22 12.70 0.96
CA ALA A 19 20.46 12.22 -0.39
C ALA A 19 19.40 12.71 -1.40
N HIS A 20 18.23 13.12 -0.87
CA HIS A 20 17.07 13.60 -1.61
C HIS A 20 16.63 14.98 -1.16
N PRO A 21 15.86 15.73 -1.96
CA PRO A 21 15.29 17.01 -1.56
C PRO A 21 14.46 16.84 -0.27
N SER A 22 14.64 17.76 0.67
CA SER A 22 13.80 17.78 1.88
C SER A 22 12.48 18.49 1.63
N LEU A 23 11.41 18.02 2.28
CA LEU A 23 10.06 18.53 2.14
C LEU A 23 9.40 18.76 3.49
N GLY A 24 8.92 20.00 3.73
CA GLY A 24 8.20 20.34 4.95
C GLY A 24 9.06 20.34 6.21
N GLU A 25 8.39 20.31 7.36
CA GLU A 25 8.99 20.31 8.69
C GLU A 25 8.29 19.29 9.60
N ILE A 26 9.03 18.74 10.57
CA ILE A 26 8.46 17.86 11.61
C ILE A 26 8.06 18.72 12.80
N GLU A 27 6.76 18.93 13.00
CA GLU A 27 6.25 19.60 14.20
C GLU A 27 6.30 18.64 15.39
N ARG A 28 6.99 19.07 16.46
CA ARG A 28 7.22 18.24 17.66
C ARG A 28 6.34 18.72 18.81
N LEU A 29 5.13 18.17 18.89
CA LEU A 29 4.14 18.54 19.92
C LEU A 29 4.42 17.91 21.28
N ASP A 30 5.15 16.78 21.32
CA ASP A 30 5.48 16.06 22.57
C ASP A 30 6.96 15.63 22.55
N PRO A 31 7.72 15.85 23.66
CA PRO A 31 9.11 15.41 23.74
C PRO A 31 9.33 13.91 23.57
N ALA A 32 8.31 13.08 23.76
CA ALA A 32 8.39 11.64 23.52
C ALA A 32 8.70 11.30 22.05
N LEU A 33 8.40 12.21 21.12
CA LEU A 33 8.73 12.02 19.69
C LEU A 33 10.25 11.94 19.48
N ASP A 34 11.05 12.61 20.31
CA ASP A 34 12.52 12.57 20.21
C ASP A 34 13.11 11.18 20.52
N GLN A 35 12.32 10.30 21.15
CA GLN A 35 12.70 8.90 21.38
C GLN A 35 12.43 8.00 20.17
N LEU A 36 11.60 8.45 19.23
CA LEU A 36 11.20 7.71 18.03
C LEU A 36 11.90 8.23 16.78
N ILE A 37 12.05 9.56 16.68
CA ILE A 37 12.62 10.25 15.52
C ILE A 37 13.65 11.25 16.03
N ALA A 38 14.92 11.08 15.66
CA ALA A 38 15.99 12.01 16.03
C ALA A 38 15.66 13.45 15.61
N ARG A 39 16.19 14.44 16.32
CA ARG A 39 15.82 15.85 16.11
C ARG A 39 16.23 16.41 14.76
N GLU A 40 17.30 15.86 14.22
CA GLU A 40 17.96 16.30 12.99
C GLU A 40 17.38 15.65 11.72
N VAL A 41 16.48 14.67 11.89
CA VAL A 41 15.85 13.98 10.75
C VAL A 41 14.97 14.95 9.99
N VAL A 42 15.06 14.91 8.68
CA VAL A 42 14.22 15.66 7.74
C VAL A 42 13.29 14.69 6.97
N ILE A 43 12.21 15.22 6.44
CA ILE A 43 11.37 14.47 5.49
C ILE A 43 12.02 14.58 4.12
N GLU A 44 12.35 13.46 3.51
CA GLU A 44 12.94 13.41 2.17
C GLU A 44 11.90 13.02 1.12
N GLN A 45 11.91 13.72 -0.01
CA GLN A 45 11.10 13.37 -1.18
C GLN A 45 11.86 12.33 -2.01
N LEU A 46 11.46 11.06 -1.93
CA LEU A 46 12.14 9.96 -2.60
C LEU A 46 11.77 9.84 -4.09
N ALA A 47 10.55 10.23 -4.45
CA ALA A 47 10.05 10.23 -5.82
C ALA A 47 8.85 11.17 -5.98
N ASP A 48 8.49 11.48 -7.22
CA ASP A 48 7.31 12.27 -7.60
C ASP A 48 6.75 11.82 -8.96
N GLY A 49 5.75 12.55 -9.47
CA GLY A 49 5.16 12.30 -10.79
C GLY A 49 4.02 11.31 -10.78
N PHE A 50 3.38 11.07 -9.62
CA PHE A 50 2.22 10.20 -9.48
C PHE A 50 0.92 10.99 -9.61
N ASP A 51 -0.13 10.30 -10.10
CA ASP A 51 -1.47 10.87 -10.14
C ASP A 51 -2.12 10.81 -8.75
N TRP A 52 -2.03 9.65 -8.07
CA TRP A 52 -2.58 9.43 -6.73
C TRP A 52 -1.88 8.26 -6.03
N ALA A 53 -0.75 8.55 -5.39
CA ALA A 53 0.03 7.53 -4.67
C ALA A 53 -0.62 7.14 -3.35
N GLU A 54 -0.80 5.83 -3.12
CA GLU A 54 -1.51 5.25 -1.98
C GLU A 54 -0.97 3.87 -1.58
N GLY A 55 -1.39 3.39 -0.41
CA GLY A 55 -1.23 2.02 0.05
C GLY A 55 0.21 1.51 0.10
N PRO A 56 1.18 2.22 0.71
CA PRO A 56 2.55 1.77 0.74
C PRO A 56 2.73 0.52 1.62
N VAL A 57 3.55 -0.41 1.17
CA VAL A 57 3.98 -1.56 1.96
C VAL A 57 5.49 -1.77 1.85
N TRP A 58 6.15 -1.99 2.99
CA TRP A 58 7.55 -2.36 3.02
C TRP A 58 7.73 -3.86 2.77
N VAL A 59 8.60 -4.21 1.83
CA VAL A 59 9.00 -5.59 1.55
C VAL A 59 10.44 -5.78 1.97
N GLN A 60 10.65 -6.61 3.00
CA GLN A 60 12.00 -6.97 3.46
C GLN A 60 12.59 -8.02 2.53
N SER A 61 13.78 -7.78 1.98
CA SER A 61 14.49 -8.80 1.21
C SER A 61 15.29 -9.74 2.13
N ALA A 62 15.55 -10.94 1.66
CA ALA A 62 16.36 -11.92 2.40
C ALA A 62 17.82 -11.46 2.56
N GLN A 63 18.29 -10.53 1.76
CA GLN A 63 19.66 -9.98 1.79
C GLN A 63 19.80 -8.78 2.75
N GLY A 64 18.73 -8.38 3.43
CA GLY A 64 18.74 -7.27 4.40
C GLY A 64 18.35 -5.91 3.80
N GLU A 65 18.45 -5.74 2.50
CA GLU A 65 17.91 -4.58 1.78
C GLU A 65 16.42 -4.80 1.52
N GLY A 66 15.61 -3.75 1.69
CA GLY A 66 14.19 -3.80 1.43
C GLY A 66 13.78 -2.81 0.34
N PHE A 67 12.50 -2.78 0.04
CA PHE A 67 11.91 -1.83 -0.89
C PHE A 67 10.48 -1.52 -0.49
N VAL A 68 10.00 -0.36 -0.92
CA VAL A 68 8.60 0.03 -0.78
C VAL A 68 7.87 -0.30 -2.07
N LEU A 69 6.70 -0.93 -1.96
CA LEU A 69 5.71 -0.97 -3.03
C LEU A 69 4.59 0.00 -2.68
N PHE A 70 4.04 0.68 -3.65
CA PHE A 70 2.89 1.56 -3.48
C PHE A 70 2.07 1.63 -4.77
N SER A 71 0.78 1.87 -4.60
CA SER A 71 -0.17 2.00 -5.71
C SER A 71 -0.17 3.42 -6.25
N ASP A 72 -0.30 3.56 -7.57
CA ASP A 72 -0.78 4.77 -8.22
C ASP A 72 -2.12 4.41 -8.89
N ILE A 73 -3.21 4.94 -8.31
CA ILE A 73 -4.54 4.39 -8.54
C ILE A 73 -5.08 4.68 -9.94
N PRO A 74 -5.08 5.94 -10.46
CA PRO A 74 -5.66 6.23 -11.77
C PRO A 74 -4.96 5.51 -12.92
N PRO A 75 -3.62 5.41 -12.99
CA PRO A 75 -2.95 4.66 -14.05
C PRO A 75 -3.01 3.14 -13.86
N ASN A 76 -3.65 2.63 -12.78
CA ASN A 76 -3.80 1.21 -12.50
C ASN A 76 -2.46 0.49 -12.37
N LYS A 77 -1.53 1.10 -11.60
CA LYS A 77 -0.14 0.68 -11.52
C LYS A 77 0.35 0.55 -10.07
N ILE A 78 1.33 -0.31 -9.84
CA ILE A 78 2.17 -0.34 -8.65
C ILE A 78 3.59 0.04 -9.05
N TYR A 79 4.19 0.92 -8.25
CA TYR A 79 5.59 1.27 -8.31
C TYR A 79 6.38 0.57 -7.19
N LYS A 80 7.66 0.43 -7.43
CA LYS A 80 8.65 -0.01 -6.45
C LYS A 80 9.69 1.09 -6.29
N TRP A 81 10.05 1.38 -5.06
CA TRP A 81 11.19 2.23 -4.75
C TRP A 81 12.18 1.50 -3.84
N SER A 82 13.48 1.63 -4.13
CA SER A 82 14.56 1.10 -3.29
C SER A 82 15.74 2.07 -3.30
N GLU A 83 16.55 2.06 -2.23
CA GLU A 83 17.79 2.85 -2.17
C GLU A 83 18.75 2.52 -3.32
N ALA A 84 18.81 1.27 -3.74
CA ALA A 84 19.74 0.82 -4.76
C ALA A 84 19.37 1.26 -6.18
N ASN A 85 18.07 1.31 -6.51
CA ASN A 85 17.61 1.51 -7.88
C ASN A 85 16.70 2.73 -8.06
N GLY A 86 16.31 3.40 -6.94
CA GLY A 86 15.30 4.46 -7.00
C GLY A 86 13.91 3.92 -7.38
N LEU A 87 13.18 4.69 -8.17
CA LEU A 87 11.82 4.38 -8.62
C LEU A 87 11.83 3.46 -9.85
N GLU A 88 11.04 2.39 -9.79
CA GLU A 88 10.86 1.41 -10.86
C GLU A 88 9.38 1.11 -11.08
N ASP A 89 8.97 0.87 -12.33
CA ASP A 89 7.68 0.24 -12.64
C ASP A 89 7.68 -1.19 -12.10
N TYR A 90 6.61 -1.58 -11.39
CA TYR A 90 6.57 -2.88 -10.76
C TYR A 90 5.48 -3.80 -11.30
N LEU A 91 4.23 -3.32 -11.38
CA LEU A 91 3.11 -4.17 -11.77
C LEU A 91 1.97 -3.35 -12.42
N GLN A 92 1.49 -3.82 -13.57
CA GLN A 92 0.34 -3.24 -14.28
C GLN A 92 -0.34 -4.31 -15.14
N PRO A 93 -1.69 -4.47 -15.08
CA PRO A 93 -2.64 -3.73 -14.24
C PRO A 93 -2.59 -4.17 -12.77
N SER A 94 -2.87 -3.26 -11.82
CA SER A 94 -2.84 -3.54 -10.38
C SER A 94 -4.21 -3.83 -9.76
N GLY A 95 -5.27 -3.19 -10.26
CA GLY A 95 -6.61 -3.24 -9.68
C GLY A 95 -7.69 -3.72 -10.63
N TYR A 96 -7.81 -3.10 -11.80
CA TYR A 96 -8.76 -3.51 -12.83
C TYR A 96 -8.07 -4.38 -13.87
N THR A 97 -8.52 -5.62 -14.01
CA THR A 97 -7.95 -6.61 -14.94
C THR A 97 -8.80 -6.81 -16.21
N GLY A 98 -9.92 -6.09 -16.35
CA GLY A 98 -10.75 -6.11 -17.55
C GLY A 98 -10.14 -5.32 -18.72
N THR A 99 -10.74 -5.48 -19.89
CA THR A 99 -10.29 -4.86 -21.15
C THR A 99 -11.06 -3.58 -21.51
N THR A 100 -12.18 -3.32 -20.86
CA THR A 100 -12.97 -2.10 -21.09
C THR A 100 -12.29 -0.92 -20.41
N LEU A 101 -12.12 0.18 -21.17
CA LEU A 101 -11.58 1.41 -20.58
C LEU A 101 -12.46 1.85 -19.39
N ARG A 102 -11.83 2.21 -18.29
CA ARG A 102 -12.49 2.60 -17.08
C ARG A 102 -11.90 3.90 -16.54
N ALA A 103 -12.75 4.84 -16.17
CA ALA A 103 -12.37 6.11 -15.55
C ALA A 103 -12.33 5.99 -14.01
N GLY A 104 -11.85 7.03 -13.36
CA GLY A 104 -11.81 7.15 -11.91
C GLY A 104 -10.62 6.41 -11.29
N GLU A 105 -10.90 5.53 -10.35
CA GLU A 105 -9.92 4.83 -9.51
C GLU A 105 -9.87 3.32 -9.84
N PRO A 106 -9.34 2.91 -11.02
CA PRO A 106 -9.34 1.50 -11.41
C PRO A 106 -8.23 0.68 -10.73
N GLY A 107 -7.19 1.29 -10.22
CA GLY A 107 -6.01 0.61 -9.67
C GLY A 107 -6.28 -0.14 -8.36
N SER A 108 -5.22 -0.75 -7.82
CA SER A 108 -5.19 -1.13 -6.41
C SER A 108 -5.06 0.12 -5.54
N ASN A 109 -5.54 0.04 -4.29
CA ASN A 109 -5.24 1.03 -3.25
C ASN A 109 -4.31 0.38 -2.21
N GLY A 110 -4.80 -0.10 -1.08
CA GLY A 110 -3.99 -0.73 -0.04
C GLY A 110 -3.22 -1.96 -0.53
N LEU A 111 -1.96 -2.03 -0.15
CA LEU A 111 -1.08 -3.17 -0.35
C LEU A 111 -0.69 -3.77 1.00
N LEU A 112 -0.74 -5.09 1.11
CA LEU A 112 -0.49 -5.82 2.33
C LEU A 112 0.45 -7.00 2.04
N LEU A 113 1.16 -7.46 3.07
CA LEU A 113 1.82 -8.76 3.03
C LEU A 113 1.08 -9.74 3.95
N ASP A 114 0.76 -10.92 3.44
CA ASP A 114 0.24 -11.99 4.29
C ASP A 114 1.37 -12.65 5.11
N ALA A 115 1.01 -13.57 6.01
CA ALA A 115 1.96 -14.25 6.89
C ALA A 115 3.05 -15.05 6.15
N GLN A 116 2.88 -15.30 4.86
CA GLN A 116 3.86 -15.94 3.99
C GLN A 116 4.65 -14.93 3.15
N GLY A 117 4.48 -13.64 3.40
CA GLY A 117 5.15 -12.57 2.64
C GLY A 117 4.65 -12.38 1.22
N ARG A 118 3.43 -12.86 0.89
CA ARG A 118 2.81 -12.70 -0.44
C ARG A 118 2.03 -11.40 -0.49
N LEU A 119 2.10 -10.70 -1.62
CA LEU A 119 1.39 -9.45 -1.82
C LEU A 119 -0.10 -9.68 -1.95
N VAL A 120 -0.86 -8.97 -1.12
CA VAL A 120 -2.32 -8.89 -1.14
C VAL A 120 -2.71 -7.46 -1.47
N LEU A 121 -3.68 -7.30 -2.37
CA LEU A 121 -4.08 -6.03 -2.95
C LEU A 121 -5.57 -5.77 -2.70
N CYS A 122 -5.88 -4.57 -2.28
CA CYS A 122 -7.24 -4.02 -2.32
C CYS A 122 -7.50 -3.50 -3.74
N GLN A 123 -8.14 -4.30 -4.58
CA GLN A 123 -8.38 -3.97 -5.99
C GLN A 123 -9.69 -3.19 -6.14
N HIS A 124 -9.61 -1.86 -6.34
CA HIS A 124 -10.79 -1.00 -6.57
C HIS A 124 -11.55 -1.43 -7.82
N GLY A 125 -10.83 -1.56 -8.93
CA GLY A 125 -11.44 -1.82 -10.23
C GLY A 125 -12.13 -3.16 -10.33
N ASP A 126 -11.53 -4.23 -9.82
CA ASP A 126 -12.13 -5.56 -9.78
C ASP A 126 -13.08 -5.78 -8.59
N ARG A 127 -13.10 -4.83 -7.63
CA ARG A 127 -13.98 -4.85 -6.45
C ARG A 127 -13.75 -6.08 -5.58
N ARG A 128 -12.49 -6.37 -5.27
CA ARG A 128 -12.10 -7.56 -4.51
C ARG A 128 -10.80 -7.35 -3.72
N ILE A 129 -10.58 -8.20 -2.75
CA ILE A 129 -9.24 -8.47 -2.21
C ILE A 129 -8.62 -9.59 -3.05
N ALA A 130 -7.45 -9.35 -3.60
CA ALA A 130 -6.74 -10.31 -4.42
C ALA A 130 -5.33 -10.56 -3.89
N ARG A 131 -4.77 -11.71 -4.21
CA ARG A 131 -3.38 -12.09 -3.92
C ARG A 131 -2.61 -12.24 -5.22
N LEU A 132 -1.43 -11.64 -5.28
CA LEU A 132 -0.47 -11.91 -6.36
C LEU A 132 0.00 -13.36 -6.26
N THR A 133 -0.01 -14.09 -7.38
CA THR A 133 0.37 -15.51 -7.41
C THR A 133 1.81 -15.73 -7.85
N THR A 134 2.45 -14.71 -8.38
CA THR A 134 3.83 -14.74 -8.87
C THR A 134 4.80 -14.21 -7.80
N PRO A 135 6.09 -14.60 -7.85
CA PRO A 135 7.10 -14.12 -6.91
C PRO A 135 7.28 -12.60 -6.95
N LEU A 136 7.59 -11.97 -5.80
CA LEU A 136 7.78 -10.52 -5.70
C LEU A 136 9.01 -10.00 -6.47
N ASN A 137 9.99 -10.84 -6.75
CA ASN A 137 11.17 -10.48 -7.54
C ASN A 137 10.99 -10.70 -9.06
N ALA A 138 9.88 -11.30 -9.48
CA ALA A 138 9.51 -11.49 -10.88
C ALA A 138 7.98 -11.37 -11.04
N PRO A 139 7.40 -10.20 -10.72
CA PRO A 139 5.97 -10.03 -10.65
C PRO A 139 5.34 -10.11 -12.05
N GLN A 140 4.18 -10.73 -12.12
CA GLN A 140 3.29 -10.72 -13.28
C GLN A 140 1.87 -10.45 -12.77
N PRO A 141 1.00 -9.73 -13.48
CA PRO A 141 -0.34 -9.38 -13.02
C PRO A 141 -1.29 -10.57 -13.05
N ILE A 142 -0.93 -11.63 -12.33
CA ILE A 142 -1.71 -12.86 -12.20
C ILE A 142 -2.20 -12.97 -10.76
N TYR A 143 -3.50 -12.87 -10.59
CA TYR A 143 -4.14 -12.74 -9.29
C TYR A 143 -5.05 -13.89 -8.95
N GLN A 144 -5.05 -14.30 -7.69
CA GLN A 144 -6.07 -15.14 -7.08
C GLN A 144 -7.01 -14.28 -6.25
N THR A 145 -8.31 -14.36 -6.47
CA THR A 145 -9.30 -13.72 -5.59
C THR A 145 -9.23 -14.36 -4.20
N VAL A 146 -9.02 -13.56 -3.18
CA VAL A 146 -9.14 -13.96 -1.78
C VAL A 146 -10.60 -13.87 -1.36
N ILE A 147 -11.22 -12.70 -1.58
CA ILE A 147 -12.65 -12.49 -1.38
C ILE A 147 -13.14 -11.34 -2.28
N GLY A 148 -14.33 -11.48 -2.87
CA GLY A 148 -14.92 -10.47 -3.76
C GLY A 148 -16.39 -10.15 -3.48
N ALA A 149 -17.00 -10.82 -2.49
CA ALA A 149 -18.41 -10.61 -2.16
C ALA A 149 -18.71 -10.99 -0.71
N TYR A 150 -19.77 -10.39 -0.18
CA TYR A 150 -20.36 -10.73 1.10
C TYR A 150 -21.87 -11.01 0.91
N GLN A 151 -22.34 -12.15 1.37
CA GLN A 151 -23.74 -12.61 1.23
C GLN A 151 -24.27 -12.50 -0.21
N GLY A 152 -23.45 -12.88 -1.19
CA GLY A 152 -23.79 -12.84 -2.62
C GLY A 152 -23.72 -11.45 -3.27
N LYS A 153 -23.40 -10.41 -2.53
CA LYS A 153 -23.24 -9.02 -3.04
C LYS A 153 -21.77 -8.68 -3.19
N ARG A 154 -21.40 -8.07 -4.31
CA ARG A 154 -20.04 -7.60 -4.55
C ARG A 154 -19.68 -6.47 -3.62
N PHE A 155 -18.42 -6.40 -3.22
CA PHE A 155 -17.87 -5.24 -2.50
C PHE A 155 -18.00 -3.97 -3.32
N ASN A 156 -17.92 -2.83 -2.66
CA ASN A 156 -17.90 -1.52 -3.34
C ASN A 156 -16.55 -1.31 -4.03
N SER A 157 -15.50 -1.12 -3.27
CA SER A 157 -14.11 -1.05 -3.73
C SER A 157 -13.19 -1.14 -2.49
N PRO A 158 -12.76 -2.34 -2.11
CA PRO A 158 -11.87 -2.52 -0.97
C PRO A 158 -10.69 -1.56 -1.05
N ASN A 159 -10.50 -0.76 0.02
CA ASN A 159 -9.59 0.38 0.00
C ASN A 159 -8.27 0.08 0.71
N ASP A 160 -8.32 -0.22 2.00
CA ASP A 160 -7.14 -0.54 2.80
C ASP A 160 -7.49 -1.62 3.82
N GLY A 161 -6.47 -2.25 4.43
CA GLY A 161 -6.70 -3.32 5.39
C GLY A 161 -5.47 -3.68 6.22
N CYS A 162 -5.68 -4.63 7.11
CA CYS A 162 -4.60 -5.21 7.90
C CYS A 162 -4.89 -6.66 8.27
N PHE A 163 -3.83 -7.44 8.51
CA PHE A 163 -3.93 -8.75 9.11
C PHE A 163 -3.70 -8.68 10.61
N ASP A 164 -4.49 -9.40 11.40
CA ASP A 164 -4.16 -9.63 12.79
C ASP A 164 -3.15 -10.79 12.94
N ARG A 165 -2.72 -11.04 14.18
CA ARG A 165 -1.75 -12.12 14.49
C ARG A 165 -2.30 -13.52 14.24
N GLN A 166 -3.62 -13.67 14.14
CA GLN A 166 -4.31 -14.93 13.84
C GLN A 166 -4.49 -15.14 12.33
N GLY A 167 -4.14 -14.13 11.50
CA GLY A 167 -4.30 -14.16 10.05
C GLY A 167 -5.69 -13.74 9.58
N ASN A 168 -6.53 -13.17 10.44
CA ASN A 168 -7.77 -12.56 10.02
C ASN A 168 -7.48 -11.25 9.28
N LEU A 169 -8.16 -11.05 8.16
CA LEU A 169 -8.06 -9.84 7.36
C LEU A 169 -9.21 -8.89 7.72
N TYR A 170 -8.87 -7.68 8.10
CA TYR A 170 -9.79 -6.55 8.28
C TYR A 170 -9.55 -5.56 7.15
N PHE A 171 -10.59 -5.07 6.52
CA PHE A 171 -10.46 -4.10 5.43
C PHE A 171 -11.66 -3.17 5.37
N THR A 172 -11.46 -2.00 4.76
CA THR A 172 -12.50 -1.01 4.49
C THR A 172 -13.03 -1.16 3.07
N ASP A 173 -14.32 -0.86 2.86
CA ASP A 173 -15.00 -1.04 1.57
C ASP A 173 -15.80 0.21 1.14
N PRO A 174 -15.16 1.39 1.02
CA PRO A 174 -15.82 2.60 0.54
C PRO A 174 -16.12 2.51 -0.96
N PRO A 175 -17.02 3.36 -1.50
CA PRO A 175 -17.39 3.30 -2.92
C PRO A 175 -16.47 4.13 -3.84
N TYR A 176 -15.22 4.41 -3.46
CA TYR A 176 -14.31 5.32 -4.19
C TYR A 176 -13.95 4.80 -5.58
N GLY A 177 -13.72 3.50 -5.72
CA GLY A 177 -13.43 2.85 -6.99
C GLY A 177 -14.66 2.59 -7.87
N LEU A 178 -15.87 2.95 -7.46
CA LEU A 178 -17.05 2.98 -8.31
C LEU A 178 -17.09 4.31 -9.09
N GLU A 179 -17.38 4.27 -10.39
CA GLU A 179 -17.33 5.46 -11.26
C GLU A 179 -18.22 6.62 -10.78
N LYS A 180 -19.41 6.30 -10.23
CA LYS A 180 -20.35 7.27 -9.66
C LYS A 180 -20.39 7.24 -8.14
N ARG A 181 -19.42 6.60 -7.50
CA ARG A 181 -19.26 6.52 -6.04
C ARG A 181 -20.57 6.10 -5.34
N LEU A 182 -21.05 6.89 -4.39
CA LEU A 182 -22.29 6.59 -3.61
C LEU A 182 -23.53 6.41 -4.48
N SER A 183 -23.62 7.08 -5.64
CA SER A 183 -24.75 7.02 -6.57
C SER A 183 -24.58 6.00 -7.68
N ASP A 184 -23.52 5.20 -7.63
CA ASP A 184 -23.24 4.20 -8.69
C ASP A 184 -24.30 3.10 -8.66
N PRO A 185 -24.96 2.80 -9.81
CA PRO A 185 -25.94 1.74 -9.88
C PRO A 185 -25.37 0.34 -9.68
N ALA A 186 -24.06 0.15 -9.82
CA ALA A 186 -23.38 -1.10 -9.54
C ALA A 186 -23.10 -1.33 -8.05
N LYS A 187 -23.42 -0.36 -7.18
CA LYS A 187 -23.27 -0.46 -5.74
C LYS A 187 -24.29 -1.45 -5.15
N GLU A 188 -23.81 -2.53 -4.55
CA GLU A 188 -24.64 -3.63 -4.03
C GLU A 188 -24.71 -3.65 -2.50
N LEU A 189 -23.63 -3.23 -1.82
CA LEU A 189 -23.58 -3.17 -0.36
C LEU A 189 -23.85 -1.74 0.12
N SER A 190 -24.54 -1.63 1.27
CA SER A 190 -24.62 -0.35 1.98
C SER A 190 -23.23 0.08 2.40
N PHE A 191 -22.98 1.38 2.35
CA PHE A 191 -21.80 1.97 2.96
C PHE A 191 -22.05 2.08 4.47
N GLN A 192 -21.12 1.58 5.27
CA GLN A 192 -21.11 1.72 6.72
C GLN A 192 -19.76 2.25 7.17
#